data_4a843cb79d63d50a117366b319d98949
#
_entry.id   4a843cb79d63d50a117366b319d98949
#
_cell.length_a   1.000
_cell.length_b   1.000
_cell.length_c   1.000
_cell.angle_alpha   90.00
_cell.angle_beta   90.00
_cell.angle_gamma   90.00
#
_symmetry.space_group_name_H-M   'P 1'
#
loop_
_entity.id
_entity.type
_entity.pdbx_description
1 polymer ?
#
loop_
_entity_poly.entity_id
_entity_poly.type
_entity_poly.pdbx_seq_one_letter_code
_entity_poly.pdbx_strand_id
1 'polypeptide(L)'
;MSSRTRPYFFAALAIVIVAAGVLVGRHLRSEGGTLADDFDRLKAKLHAVAGLAVAAVGDAQVPMTLGDWQSGPAWSTMKVPLVIAALREQHPSKVTDAMTKAITESDNASAESLWAALGDPAAAAAKVDAVLRQAGDPTVVQSRKVRPEFTAFGQSDWSLVDQVRFLSVAVCDRANAPIFTLMGRVGPDQRWGVGNIPDTRFKGGWGPSPTGKYLVRQMGILATPTGMVAVAIAAQPDSGTYEDGKADLTEVATWLTTHLSALPAGPCR
;
A
#
# COMPACT_ATOMS: atom_id res chain seq x y z
N MET A 1 -79.32 0.42 21.12
CA MET A 1 -78.49 1.59 20.64
C MET A 1 -77.04 1.25 20.82
N SER A 2 -76.35 0.95 19.73
CA SER A 2 -74.95 0.43 19.70
C SER A 2 -74.00 1.59 19.53
N SER A 3 -73.07 1.77 20.46
CA SER A 3 -72.05 2.77 20.36
C SER A 3 -70.77 2.12 19.80
N ARG A 4 -70.43 2.43 18.55
CA ARG A 4 -69.15 2.10 17.90
C ARG A 4 -68.11 3.11 18.30
N THR A 5 -67.11 2.76 19.14
CA THR A 5 -65.95 3.57 19.41
C THR A 5 -64.71 2.96 18.71
N ARG A 6 -64.22 3.61 17.86
CA ARG A 6 -63.08 4.01 17.02
C ARG A 6 -61.73 3.29 17.25
N PRO A 7 -61.15 2.72 16.17
CA PRO A 7 -59.79 2.16 16.17
C PRO A 7 -58.68 3.13 15.66
N TYR A 8 -58.85 4.45 15.82
CA TYR A 8 -57.88 5.41 15.20
C TYR A 8 -56.66 5.78 16.09
N PHE A 9 -56.68 5.45 17.38
CA PHE A 9 -55.58 5.82 18.28
C PHE A 9 -54.34 4.94 18.19
N PHE A 10 -54.46 3.69 17.74
CA PHE A 10 -53.30 2.79 17.62
C PHE A 10 -52.52 2.99 16.34
N ALA A 11 -53.12 3.48 15.25
CA ALA A 11 -52.41 3.73 14.00
C ALA A 11 -51.50 4.97 14.06
N ALA A 12 -51.88 6.02 14.81
CA ALA A 12 -51.07 7.23 14.96
C ALA A 12 -49.81 6.99 15.80
N LEU A 13 -49.91 6.15 16.85
CA LEU A 13 -48.76 5.85 17.71
C LEU A 13 -47.71 4.99 17.01
N ALA A 14 -48.13 4.02 16.16
CA ALA A 14 -47.23 3.19 15.39
C ALA A 14 -46.43 3.99 14.32
N ILE A 15 -47.05 4.97 13.68
CA ILE A 15 -46.41 5.84 12.68
C ILE A 15 -45.38 6.75 13.32
N VAL A 16 -45.62 7.27 14.51
CA VAL A 16 -44.66 8.13 15.24
C VAL A 16 -43.43 7.34 15.69
N ILE A 17 -43.59 6.09 16.15
CA ILE A 17 -42.47 5.24 16.56
C ILE A 17 -41.61 4.85 15.35
N VAL A 18 -42.22 4.53 14.20
CA VAL A 18 -41.46 4.21 12.97
C VAL A 18 -40.76 5.45 12.43
N ALA A 19 -41.39 6.63 12.46
CA ALA A 19 -40.78 7.88 12.02
C ALA A 19 -39.63 8.30 12.93
N ALA A 20 -39.75 8.14 14.26
CA ALA A 20 -38.69 8.40 15.22
C ALA A 20 -37.52 7.39 15.06
N GLY A 21 -37.80 6.10 14.86
CA GLY A 21 -36.80 5.07 14.61
C GLY A 21 -36.01 5.30 13.32
N VAL A 22 -36.68 5.77 12.26
CA VAL A 22 -36.02 6.10 10.97
C VAL A 22 -35.20 7.40 11.09
N LEU A 23 -35.65 8.40 11.84
CA LEU A 23 -34.91 9.63 12.10
C LEU A 23 -33.68 9.39 12.98
N VAL A 24 -33.81 8.59 14.05
CA VAL A 24 -32.67 8.18 14.90
C VAL A 24 -31.70 7.31 14.12
N GLY A 25 -32.18 6.35 13.32
CA GLY A 25 -31.34 5.52 12.46
C GLY A 25 -30.63 6.31 11.36
N ARG A 26 -31.22 7.39 10.86
CA ARG A 26 -30.57 8.32 9.93
C ARG A 26 -29.59 9.24 10.63
N HIS A 27 -29.89 9.71 11.84
CA HIS A 27 -28.96 10.56 12.62
C HIS A 27 -27.73 9.77 13.07
N LEU A 28 -27.90 8.51 13.48
CA LEU A 28 -26.77 7.64 13.83
C LEU A 28 -25.94 7.19 12.60
N ARG A 29 -26.49 7.30 11.39
CA ARG A 29 -25.75 7.07 10.14
C ARG A 29 -25.03 8.30 9.59
N SER A 30 -25.34 9.50 10.10
CA SER A 30 -24.76 10.74 9.58
C SER A 30 -23.52 11.23 10.38
N GLU A 31 -23.10 10.53 11.43
CA GLU A 31 -21.88 10.90 12.21
C GLU A 31 -20.64 10.08 11.82
N GLY A 32 -20.76 9.08 10.93
CA GLY A 32 -19.62 8.39 10.33
C GLY A 32 -19.31 8.96 8.95
N GLY A 33 -18.37 9.88 8.83
CA GLY A 33 -17.82 10.31 7.55
C GLY A 33 -17.30 9.09 6.76
N THR A 34 -17.26 9.17 5.42
CA THR A 34 -16.64 8.13 4.60
C THR A 34 -15.14 8.03 4.89
N LEU A 35 -14.50 6.91 4.54
CA LEU A 35 -13.03 6.80 4.64
C LEU A 35 -12.33 7.95 3.91
N ALA A 36 -12.92 8.44 2.82
CA ALA A 36 -12.39 9.57 2.07
C ALA A 36 -12.47 10.87 2.90
N ASP A 37 -13.60 11.16 3.55
CA ASP A 37 -13.76 12.34 4.40
C ASP A 37 -12.79 12.29 5.60
N ASP A 38 -12.57 11.11 6.17
CA ASP A 38 -11.65 10.93 7.30
C ASP A 38 -10.20 11.12 6.86
N PHE A 39 -9.83 10.61 5.68
CA PHE A 39 -8.50 10.81 5.13
C PHE A 39 -8.26 12.28 4.74
N ASP A 40 -9.27 12.97 4.20
CA ASP A 40 -9.17 14.40 3.90
C ASP A 40 -8.95 15.26 5.17
N ARG A 41 -9.54 14.85 6.30
CA ARG A 41 -9.25 15.48 7.60
C ARG A 41 -7.83 15.23 8.09
N LEU A 42 -7.28 14.03 7.84
CA LEU A 42 -5.87 13.74 8.10
C LEU A 42 -4.99 14.59 7.18
N LYS A 43 -5.26 14.53 5.86
CA LYS A 43 -4.48 15.26 4.84
C LYS A 43 -4.35 16.75 5.15
N ALA A 44 -5.40 17.38 5.67
CA ALA A 44 -5.38 18.79 6.07
C ALA A 44 -4.41 19.11 7.24
N LYS A 45 -3.92 18.07 7.95
CA LYS A 45 -2.94 18.22 9.05
C LYS A 45 -1.53 17.85 8.62
N LEU A 46 -1.37 17.11 7.52
CA LEU A 46 -0.07 16.80 6.96
C LEU A 46 0.51 18.04 6.29
N HIS A 47 1.81 18.23 6.42
CA HIS A 47 2.56 19.25 5.68
C HIS A 47 3.22 18.62 4.44
N ALA A 48 2.42 17.90 3.65
CA ALA A 48 2.88 17.12 2.50
C ALA A 48 1.78 16.92 1.46
N VAL A 49 2.18 16.73 0.21
CA VAL A 49 1.33 16.06 -0.77
C VAL A 49 1.43 14.55 -0.51
N ALA A 50 0.37 13.96 0.02
CA ALA A 50 0.33 12.55 0.39
C ALA A 50 -0.72 11.76 -0.41
N GLY A 51 -0.50 10.45 -0.53
CA GLY A 51 -1.41 9.53 -1.19
C GLY A 51 -1.38 8.13 -0.57
N LEU A 52 -2.49 7.44 -0.69
CA LEU A 52 -2.72 6.08 -0.23
C LEU A 52 -3.47 5.30 -1.30
N ALA A 53 -3.05 4.08 -1.57
CA ALA A 53 -3.87 3.09 -2.27
C ALA A 53 -3.98 1.82 -1.42
N VAL A 54 -5.14 1.15 -1.49
CA VAL A 54 -5.38 -0.13 -0.83
C VAL A 54 -6.14 -1.08 -1.76
N ALA A 55 -5.86 -2.38 -1.67
CA ALA A 55 -6.55 -3.43 -2.40
C ALA A 55 -6.70 -4.69 -1.53
N ALA A 56 -7.85 -5.37 -1.63
CA ALA A 56 -8.01 -6.68 -1.02
C ALA A 56 -7.00 -7.68 -1.60
N VAL A 57 -6.37 -8.50 -0.75
CA VAL A 57 -5.49 -9.59 -1.21
C VAL A 57 -6.33 -10.67 -1.88
N GLY A 58 -5.82 -11.24 -2.98
CA GLY A 58 -6.47 -12.33 -3.72
C GLY A 58 -7.71 -11.93 -4.52
N ASP A 59 -8.01 -10.66 -4.62
CA ASP A 59 -9.15 -10.13 -5.40
C ASP A 59 -8.66 -9.17 -6.49
N ALA A 60 -9.31 -9.26 -7.67
CA ALA A 60 -9.02 -8.38 -8.81
C ALA A 60 -9.86 -7.09 -8.79
N GLN A 61 -10.40 -6.69 -7.62
CA GLN A 61 -11.19 -5.47 -7.50
C GLN A 61 -10.33 -4.22 -7.77
N VAL A 62 -11.01 -3.15 -8.19
CA VAL A 62 -10.38 -1.85 -8.40
C VAL A 62 -9.83 -1.34 -7.06
N PRO A 63 -8.54 -1.00 -6.97
CA PRO A 63 -7.98 -0.42 -5.75
C PRO A 63 -8.70 0.86 -5.34
N MET A 64 -8.89 1.05 -4.03
CA MET A 64 -9.34 2.32 -3.46
C MET A 64 -8.12 3.26 -3.33
N THR A 65 -8.31 4.51 -3.70
CA THR A 65 -7.27 5.55 -3.60
C THR A 65 -7.77 6.73 -2.77
N LEU A 66 -6.87 7.30 -1.98
CA LEU A 66 -7.12 8.48 -1.15
C LEU A 66 -5.92 9.45 -1.25
N GLY A 67 -6.19 10.74 -1.16
CA GLY A 67 -5.17 11.78 -1.27
C GLY A 67 -4.78 12.11 -2.70
N ASP A 68 -3.79 13.01 -2.84
CA ASP A 68 -3.48 13.68 -4.10
C ASP A 68 -2.23 13.13 -4.79
N TRP A 69 -1.31 12.48 -4.04
CA TRP A 69 -0.12 11.86 -4.62
C TRP A 69 -0.46 10.50 -5.24
N GLN A 70 -0.09 10.25 -6.48
CA GLN A 70 -0.49 9.06 -7.22
C GLN A 70 0.67 8.25 -7.79
N SER A 71 1.68 8.88 -8.37
CA SER A 71 2.76 8.19 -9.07
C SER A 71 4.10 8.92 -8.93
N GLY A 72 5.19 8.20 -9.09
CA GLY A 72 6.55 8.73 -9.09
C GLY A 72 7.60 7.62 -8.94
N PRO A 73 8.89 7.99 -8.80
CA PRO A 73 9.98 7.03 -8.72
C PRO A 73 9.75 5.97 -7.64
N ALA A 74 9.90 4.71 -8.04
CA ALA A 74 9.69 3.54 -7.17
C ALA A 74 10.68 3.49 -6.01
N TRP A 75 11.87 4.01 -6.20
CA TRP A 75 13.00 3.89 -5.28
C TRP A 75 13.21 2.44 -4.84
N SER A 76 13.52 2.22 -3.57
CA SER A 76 13.78 0.88 -3.06
C SER A 76 12.55 -0.04 -2.95
N THR A 77 11.33 0.44 -3.23
CA THR A 77 10.18 -0.46 -3.30
C THR A 77 10.28 -1.41 -4.50
N MET A 78 10.95 -1.00 -5.59
CA MET A 78 11.19 -1.86 -6.76
C MET A 78 12.13 -3.05 -6.46
N LYS A 79 12.81 -3.06 -5.33
CA LYS A 79 13.63 -4.21 -4.90
C LYS A 79 12.78 -5.47 -4.66
N VAL A 80 11.50 -5.33 -4.34
CA VAL A 80 10.63 -6.51 -4.13
C VAL A 80 10.44 -7.31 -5.41
N PRO A 81 9.91 -6.78 -6.51
CA PRO A 81 9.80 -7.52 -7.76
C PRO A 81 11.17 -7.91 -8.35
N LEU A 82 12.21 -7.09 -8.17
CA LEU A 82 13.59 -7.44 -8.56
C LEU A 82 14.07 -8.72 -7.86
N VAL A 83 13.90 -8.81 -6.54
CA VAL A 83 14.35 -9.98 -5.77
C VAL A 83 13.50 -11.20 -6.08
N ILE A 84 12.22 -11.04 -6.38
CA ILE A 84 11.37 -12.13 -6.90
C ILE A 84 11.89 -12.62 -8.25
N ALA A 85 12.23 -11.72 -9.18
CA ALA A 85 12.83 -12.09 -10.46
C ALA A 85 14.14 -12.87 -10.26
N ALA A 86 15.02 -12.38 -9.38
CA ALA A 86 16.28 -13.03 -9.07
C ALA A 86 16.08 -14.41 -8.41
N LEU A 87 15.08 -14.57 -7.53
CA LEU A 87 14.76 -15.85 -6.90
C LEU A 87 14.30 -16.90 -7.94
N ARG A 88 13.57 -16.48 -8.96
CA ARG A 88 13.09 -17.36 -10.04
C ARG A 88 14.21 -17.89 -10.94
N GLU A 89 15.32 -17.17 -11.04
CA GLU A 89 16.53 -17.63 -11.77
C GLU A 89 17.36 -18.64 -10.97
N GLN A 90 17.12 -18.81 -9.66
CA GLN A 90 17.82 -19.81 -8.85
C GLN A 90 17.24 -21.22 -9.04
N HIS A 91 18.09 -22.20 -9.35
CA HIS A 91 17.70 -23.61 -9.49
C HIS A 91 18.61 -24.53 -8.66
N PRO A 92 18.15 -25.10 -7.54
CA PRO A 92 16.84 -24.91 -6.91
C PRO A 92 16.67 -23.49 -6.32
N SER A 93 15.42 -23.05 -6.22
CA SER A 93 15.10 -21.73 -5.63
C SER A 93 15.59 -21.63 -4.20
N LYS A 94 16.49 -20.68 -3.94
CA LYS A 94 17.10 -20.45 -2.62
C LYS A 94 17.30 -18.96 -2.40
N VAL A 95 16.88 -18.47 -1.24
CA VAL A 95 17.19 -17.10 -0.82
C VAL A 95 18.68 -16.98 -0.56
N THR A 96 19.31 -15.97 -1.17
CA THR A 96 20.72 -15.63 -0.96
C THR A 96 20.88 -14.50 0.05
N ASP A 97 22.12 -14.30 0.52
CA ASP A 97 22.44 -13.16 1.40
C ASP A 97 22.16 -11.82 0.71
N ALA A 98 22.45 -11.72 -0.60
CA ALA A 98 22.16 -10.50 -1.35
C ALA A 98 20.64 -10.22 -1.40
N MET A 99 19.80 -11.24 -1.59
CA MET A 99 18.33 -11.07 -1.53
C MET A 99 17.89 -10.62 -0.14
N THR A 100 18.46 -11.22 0.91
CA THR A 100 18.16 -10.85 2.29
C THR A 100 18.51 -9.38 2.53
N LYS A 101 19.73 -8.95 2.26
CA LYS A 101 20.19 -7.56 2.47
C LYS A 101 19.41 -6.56 1.62
N ALA A 102 19.13 -6.89 0.36
CA ALA A 102 18.33 -6.01 -0.53
C ALA A 102 16.95 -5.71 0.04
N ILE A 103 16.29 -6.67 0.71
CA ILE A 103 14.97 -6.48 1.29
C ILE A 103 15.05 -5.93 2.70
N THR A 104 15.82 -6.56 3.62
CA THR A 104 15.78 -6.26 5.05
C THR A 104 16.59 -5.03 5.45
N GLU A 105 17.67 -4.74 4.72
CA GLU A 105 18.55 -3.59 4.96
C GLU A 105 18.40 -2.52 3.87
N SER A 106 17.62 -2.81 2.83
CA SER A 106 17.53 -1.95 1.63
C SER A 106 18.87 -1.69 0.95
N ASP A 107 19.83 -2.64 1.07
CA ASP A 107 21.17 -2.48 0.54
C ASP A 107 21.18 -2.35 -0.98
N ASN A 108 21.80 -1.24 -1.47
CA ASN A 108 21.84 -0.95 -2.90
C ASN A 108 22.87 -1.81 -3.64
N ALA A 109 24.02 -2.13 -3.01
CA ALA A 109 25.05 -2.93 -3.64
C ALA A 109 24.53 -4.37 -3.90
N SER A 110 23.85 -4.95 -2.92
CA SER A 110 23.16 -6.25 -3.08
C SER A 110 22.12 -6.22 -4.16
N ALA A 111 21.28 -5.18 -4.22
CA ALA A 111 20.26 -5.05 -5.24
C ALA A 111 20.85 -4.88 -6.66
N GLU A 112 21.91 -4.07 -6.81
CA GLU A 112 22.62 -3.91 -8.09
C GLU A 112 23.31 -5.23 -8.51
N SER A 113 23.85 -6.03 -7.58
CA SER A 113 24.41 -7.34 -7.91
C SER A 113 23.36 -8.32 -8.40
N LEU A 114 22.17 -8.33 -7.79
CA LEU A 114 21.03 -9.13 -8.24
C LEU A 114 20.54 -8.67 -9.62
N TRP A 115 20.48 -7.35 -9.85
CA TRP A 115 20.14 -6.79 -11.15
C TRP A 115 21.12 -7.23 -12.24
N ALA A 116 22.43 -7.12 -11.98
CA ALA A 116 23.45 -7.54 -12.91
C ALA A 116 23.40 -9.07 -13.21
N ALA A 117 23.06 -9.88 -12.22
CA ALA A 117 22.91 -11.33 -12.39
C ALA A 117 21.70 -11.71 -13.28
N LEU A 118 20.71 -10.82 -13.45
CA LEU A 118 19.59 -11.04 -14.37
C LEU A 118 19.96 -10.88 -15.86
N GLY A 119 21.13 -10.32 -16.16
CA GLY A 119 21.62 -10.10 -17.52
C GLY A 119 22.01 -8.65 -17.79
N ASP A 120 22.04 -8.28 -19.06
CA ASP A 120 22.21 -6.86 -19.41
C ASP A 120 21.02 -6.01 -18.92
N PRO A 121 21.15 -4.69 -18.87
CA PRO A 121 20.10 -3.84 -18.29
C PRO A 121 18.71 -3.99 -18.91
N ALA A 122 18.63 -4.29 -20.21
CA ALA A 122 17.34 -4.50 -20.89
C ALA A 122 16.75 -5.87 -20.52
N ALA A 123 17.57 -6.92 -20.46
CA ALA A 123 17.15 -8.24 -20.03
C ALA A 123 16.72 -8.25 -18.55
N ALA A 124 17.46 -7.58 -17.69
CA ALA A 124 17.11 -7.43 -16.27
C ALA A 124 15.76 -6.73 -16.11
N ALA A 125 15.55 -5.59 -16.78
CA ALA A 125 14.27 -4.88 -16.76
C ALA A 125 13.12 -5.76 -17.25
N ALA A 126 13.30 -6.48 -18.37
CA ALA A 126 12.29 -7.39 -18.93
C ALA A 126 11.89 -8.51 -17.96
N LYS A 127 12.83 -9.06 -17.17
CA LYS A 127 12.55 -10.08 -16.16
C LYS A 127 11.76 -9.51 -14.97
N VAL A 128 12.07 -8.31 -14.53
CA VAL A 128 11.30 -7.62 -13.46
C VAL A 128 9.91 -7.23 -13.99
N ASP A 129 9.80 -6.72 -15.21
CA ASP A 129 8.52 -6.46 -15.88
C ASP A 129 7.64 -7.72 -15.94
N ALA A 130 8.24 -8.88 -16.21
CA ALA A 130 7.50 -10.14 -16.25
C ALA A 130 6.88 -10.49 -14.88
N VAL A 131 7.58 -10.19 -13.78
CA VAL A 131 7.05 -10.35 -12.41
C VAL A 131 5.88 -9.42 -12.17
N LEU A 132 5.99 -8.15 -12.58
CA LEU A 132 4.91 -7.15 -12.43
C LEU A 132 3.69 -7.53 -13.27
N ARG A 133 3.88 -7.86 -14.55
CA ARG A 133 2.80 -8.24 -15.46
C ARG A 133 2.02 -9.48 -15.01
N GLN A 134 2.68 -10.47 -14.39
CA GLN A 134 1.99 -11.64 -13.83
C GLN A 134 0.99 -11.27 -12.74
N ALA A 135 1.22 -10.18 -12.05
CA ALA A 135 0.30 -9.64 -11.06
C ALA A 135 -0.67 -8.58 -11.65
N GLY A 136 -0.70 -8.42 -12.97
CA GLY A 136 -1.56 -7.44 -13.65
C GLY A 136 -1.07 -5.99 -13.53
N ASP A 137 0.18 -5.77 -13.12
CA ASP A 137 0.81 -4.45 -13.03
C ASP A 137 1.47 -4.10 -14.38
N PRO A 138 1.05 -3.02 -15.06
CA PRO A 138 1.56 -2.63 -16.38
C PRO A 138 2.86 -1.82 -16.32
N THR A 139 3.39 -1.55 -15.13
CA THR A 139 4.58 -0.71 -14.94
C THR A 139 5.75 -1.21 -15.77
N VAL A 140 6.44 -0.28 -16.44
CA VAL A 140 7.65 -0.55 -17.20
C VAL A 140 8.87 -0.18 -16.35
N VAL A 141 9.73 -1.16 -16.12
CA VAL A 141 10.92 -0.98 -15.28
C VAL A 141 12.00 -0.24 -16.07
N GLN A 142 12.55 0.81 -15.47
CA GLN A 142 13.61 1.59 -16.05
C GLN A 142 14.90 0.77 -16.15
N SER A 143 15.41 0.59 -17.37
CA SER A 143 16.63 -0.18 -17.63
C SER A 143 17.90 0.66 -17.55
N ARG A 144 17.80 1.98 -17.74
CA ARG A 144 18.96 2.91 -17.78
C ARG A 144 18.90 3.89 -16.60
N LYS A 145 20.07 4.22 -16.06
CA LYS A 145 20.20 5.27 -15.04
C LYS A 145 19.92 6.62 -15.66
N VAL A 146 18.75 7.19 -15.47
CA VAL A 146 18.40 8.56 -15.88
C VAL A 146 19.24 9.55 -15.07
N ARG A 147 19.35 9.30 -13.78
CA ARG A 147 20.26 9.99 -12.84
C ARG A 147 21.33 8.99 -12.42
N PRO A 148 22.62 9.20 -12.79
CA PRO A 148 23.69 8.19 -12.65
C PRO A 148 23.95 7.73 -11.21
N GLU A 149 23.69 8.60 -10.23
CA GLU A 149 23.89 8.36 -8.80
C GLU A 149 22.87 7.36 -8.18
N PHE A 150 21.78 7.06 -8.90
CA PHE A 150 20.73 6.15 -8.41
C PHE A 150 20.64 4.87 -9.25
N THR A 151 20.05 3.83 -8.66
CA THR A 151 19.78 2.58 -9.37
C THR A 151 18.79 2.80 -10.50
N ALA A 152 18.96 2.14 -11.65
CA ALA A 152 18.05 2.27 -12.79
C ALA A 152 16.62 1.88 -12.40
N PHE A 153 16.45 0.68 -11.84
CA PHE A 153 15.14 0.15 -11.43
C PHE A 153 14.41 1.04 -10.41
N GLY A 154 15.14 1.70 -9.51
CA GLY A 154 14.56 2.63 -8.53
C GLY A 154 13.97 3.89 -9.13
N GLN A 155 14.37 4.24 -10.35
CA GLN A 155 13.86 5.41 -11.09
C GLN A 155 12.66 5.09 -11.98
N SER A 156 12.14 3.86 -11.94
CA SER A 156 10.89 3.50 -12.62
C SER A 156 9.73 4.31 -12.04
N ASP A 157 8.90 4.89 -12.87
CA ASP A 157 7.66 5.52 -12.42
C ASP A 157 6.65 4.42 -12.04
N TRP A 158 6.20 4.42 -10.79
CA TRP A 158 5.33 3.38 -10.26
C TRP A 158 4.19 3.99 -9.44
N SER A 159 2.95 3.83 -9.93
CA SER A 159 1.77 4.35 -9.25
C SER A 159 1.46 3.56 -7.96
N LEU A 160 0.79 4.21 -6.99
CA LEU A 160 0.30 3.52 -5.79
C LEU A 160 -0.70 2.42 -6.16
N VAL A 161 -1.54 2.67 -7.16
CA VAL A 161 -2.53 1.70 -7.66
C VAL A 161 -1.84 0.44 -8.18
N ASP A 162 -0.80 0.59 -8.99
CA ASP A 162 -0.08 -0.55 -9.55
C ASP A 162 0.72 -1.29 -8.48
N GLN A 163 1.27 -0.58 -7.48
CA GLN A 163 1.92 -1.22 -6.33
C GLN A 163 0.98 -2.14 -5.56
N VAL A 164 -0.24 -1.69 -5.23
CA VAL A 164 -1.18 -2.54 -4.49
C VAL A 164 -1.75 -3.65 -5.36
N ARG A 165 -1.91 -3.42 -6.68
CA ARG A 165 -2.27 -4.47 -7.65
C ARG A 165 -1.21 -5.57 -7.67
N PHE A 166 0.06 -5.19 -7.79
CA PHE A 166 1.17 -6.14 -7.70
C PHE A 166 1.15 -6.92 -6.39
N LEU A 167 1.10 -6.24 -5.25
CA LEU A 167 1.17 -6.85 -3.93
C LEU A 167 0.01 -7.80 -3.67
N SER A 168 -1.23 -7.41 -4.02
CA SER A 168 -2.45 -8.17 -3.74
C SER A 168 -2.46 -9.55 -4.41
N VAL A 169 -1.79 -9.68 -5.54
CA VAL A 169 -1.65 -10.94 -6.30
C VAL A 169 -0.35 -11.67 -5.92
N ALA A 170 0.78 -10.94 -5.92
CA ALA A 170 2.10 -11.55 -5.73
C ALA A 170 2.28 -12.22 -4.37
N VAL A 171 1.60 -11.76 -3.32
CA VAL A 171 1.66 -12.35 -1.98
C VAL A 171 1.02 -13.74 -1.91
N CYS A 172 0.11 -14.04 -2.82
CA CYS A 172 -0.60 -15.32 -2.90
C CYS A 172 0.16 -16.39 -3.69
N ASP A 173 1.16 -16.01 -4.46
CA ASP A 173 2.05 -16.98 -5.11
C ASP A 173 3.02 -17.58 -4.09
N ARG A 174 2.90 -18.89 -3.84
CA ARG A 174 3.74 -19.62 -2.89
C ARG A 174 5.23 -19.53 -3.23
N ALA A 175 5.59 -19.41 -4.51
CA ALA A 175 6.98 -19.25 -4.93
C ALA A 175 7.58 -17.93 -4.43
N ASN A 176 6.77 -16.92 -4.21
CA ASN A 176 7.18 -15.61 -3.69
C ASN A 176 7.22 -15.56 -2.15
N ALA A 177 6.67 -16.55 -1.44
CA ALA A 177 6.57 -16.56 0.02
C ALA A 177 7.89 -16.27 0.76
N PRO A 178 9.07 -16.74 0.31
CA PRO A 178 10.34 -16.41 0.94
C PRO A 178 10.61 -14.90 0.96
N ILE A 179 10.26 -14.17 -0.10
CA ILE A 179 10.51 -12.72 -0.21
C ILE A 179 9.54 -11.95 0.69
N PHE A 180 8.26 -12.32 0.72
CA PHE A 180 7.30 -11.75 1.66
C PHE A 180 7.67 -12.04 3.13
N THR A 181 8.34 -13.16 3.41
CA THR A 181 8.92 -13.43 4.73
C THR A 181 10.03 -12.45 5.07
N LEU A 182 10.93 -12.12 4.13
CA LEU A 182 11.96 -11.10 4.33
C LEU A 182 11.35 -9.71 4.56
N MET A 183 10.27 -9.36 3.88
CA MET A 183 9.54 -8.09 4.10
C MET A 183 9.02 -7.95 5.54
N GLY A 184 8.76 -9.05 6.26
CA GLY A 184 8.43 -9.05 7.68
C GLY A 184 9.63 -8.87 8.63
N ARG A 185 10.86 -8.90 8.08
CA ARG A 185 12.13 -8.83 8.83
C ARG A 185 12.95 -7.58 8.53
N VAL A 186 12.32 -6.56 7.97
CA VAL A 186 12.97 -5.26 7.72
C VAL A 186 13.59 -4.72 9.01
N GLY A 187 14.82 -4.21 8.92
CA GLY A 187 15.60 -3.71 10.04
C GLY A 187 14.92 -2.58 10.83
N PRO A 188 15.24 -2.43 12.11
CA PRO A 188 14.55 -1.49 13.00
C PRO A 188 14.72 -0.02 12.58
N ASP A 189 15.83 0.34 11.95
CA ASP A 189 16.11 1.67 11.40
C ASP A 189 15.15 2.08 10.26
N GLN A 190 14.49 1.12 9.63
CA GLN A 190 13.52 1.34 8.56
C GLN A 190 12.06 1.10 9.00
N ARG A 191 11.83 0.78 10.30
CA ARG A 191 10.50 0.58 10.86
C ARG A 191 9.86 1.90 11.27
N TRP A 192 9.36 2.61 10.29
CA TRP A 192 8.52 3.80 10.40
C TRP A 192 7.30 3.63 9.47
N GLY A 193 6.33 4.55 9.50
CA GLY A 193 5.14 4.42 8.68
C GLY A 193 4.41 3.09 8.93
N VAL A 194 4.07 2.35 7.86
CA VAL A 194 3.42 1.03 7.99
C VAL A 194 4.28 0.00 8.71
N GLY A 195 5.60 0.21 8.79
CA GLY A 195 6.51 -0.64 9.56
C GLY A 195 6.26 -0.61 11.07
N ASN A 196 5.55 0.39 11.60
CA ASN A 196 5.12 0.45 12.99
C ASN A 196 3.89 -0.41 13.29
N ILE A 197 3.16 -0.83 12.26
CA ILE A 197 1.99 -1.71 12.43
C ILE A 197 2.49 -3.13 12.67
N PRO A 198 2.05 -3.82 13.75
CA PRO A 198 2.47 -5.19 14.03
C PRO A 198 2.23 -6.15 12.85
N ASP A 199 3.12 -7.12 12.69
CA ASP A 199 3.06 -8.19 11.67
C ASP A 199 3.01 -7.70 10.22
N THR A 200 3.31 -6.42 9.97
CA THR A 200 3.38 -5.87 8.61
C THR A 200 4.57 -6.44 7.84
N ARG A 201 4.30 -6.87 6.60
CA ARG A 201 5.32 -7.20 5.61
C ARG A 201 5.44 -6.02 4.66
N PHE A 202 6.55 -5.30 4.69
CA PHE A 202 6.66 -4.04 3.97
C PHE A 202 8.04 -3.81 3.34
N LYS A 203 8.09 -2.83 2.42
CA LYS A 203 9.32 -2.28 1.87
C LYS A 203 9.19 -0.77 1.73
N GLY A 204 10.17 -0.05 2.23
CA GLY A 204 10.32 1.38 2.04
C GLY A 204 11.14 1.73 0.81
N GLY A 205 10.95 2.96 0.33
CA GLY A 205 11.74 3.58 -0.71
C GLY A 205 11.70 5.10 -0.57
N TRP A 206 12.84 5.75 -0.80
CA TRP A 206 12.94 7.21 -0.70
C TRP A 206 14.10 7.72 -1.55
N GLY A 207 13.99 8.97 -1.94
CA GLY A 207 15.04 9.67 -2.65
C GLY A 207 14.63 11.06 -3.07
N PRO A 208 15.63 11.92 -3.36
CA PRO A 208 15.38 13.29 -3.74
C PRO A 208 14.96 13.42 -5.20
N SER A 209 14.10 14.39 -5.48
CA SER A 209 13.85 14.91 -6.82
C SER A 209 15.10 15.61 -7.37
N PRO A 210 15.13 16.03 -8.65
CA PRO A 210 16.19 16.88 -9.18
C PRO A 210 16.38 18.20 -8.42
N THR A 211 15.36 18.70 -7.74
CA THR A 211 15.42 19.90 -6.91
C THR A 211 15.83 19.63 -5.45
N GLY A 212 16.19 18.38 -5.10
CA GLY A 212 16.60 17.97 -3.77
C GLY A 212 15.45 17.61 -2.80
N LYS A 213 14.20 17.88 -3.15
CA LYS A 213 13.04 17.53 -2.31
C LYS A 213 12.79 16.02 -2.33
N TYR A 214 12.65 15.42 -1.15
CA TYR A 214 12.43 13.98 -1.00
C TYR A 214 10.99 13.58 -1.32
N LEU A 215 10.89 12.43 -1.99
CA LEU A 215 9.73 11.55 -1.98
C LEU A 215 10.04 10.42 -1.01
N VAL A 216 9.12 10.13 -0.09
CA VAL A 216 9.19 8.99 0.84
C VAL A 216 7.96 8.11 0.59
N ARG A 217 8.15 6.81 0.44
CA ARG A 217 7.06 5.87 0.14
C ARG A 217 7.27 4.52 0.80
N GLN A 218 6.18 3.81 1.02
CA GLN A 218 6.19 2.42 1.48
C GLN A 218 5.07 1.64 0.79
N MET A 219 5.29 0.35 0.66
CA MET A 219 4.25 -0.59 0.25
C MET A 219 4.32 -1.84 1.13
N GLY A 220 3.19 -2.50 1.37
CA GLY A 220 3.16 -3.67 2.23
C GLY A 220 1.84 -4.42 2.27
N ILE A 221 1.83 -5.48 3.07
CA ILE A 221 0.67 -6.30 3.38
C ILE A 221 0.36 -6.15 4.86
N LEU A 222 -0.86 -5.75 5.18
CA LEU A 222 -1.37 -5.67 6.55
C LEU A 222 -2.38 -6.78 6.82
N ALA A 223 -2.38 -7.29 8.04
CA ALA A 223 -3.47 -8.12 8.53
C ALA A 223 -4.65 -7.24 8.98
N THR A 224 -5.86 -7.69 8.68
CA THR A 224 -7.11 -7.06 9.14
C THR A 224 -8.01 -8.12 9.77
N PRO A 225 -9.07 -7.74 10.49
CA PRO A 225 -10.00 -8.72 11.04
C PRO A 225 -10.68 -9.64 10.00
N THR A 226 -10.75 -9.21 8.74
CA THR A 226 -11.46 -9.90 7.65
C THR A 226 -10.53 -10.54 6.60
N GLY A 227 -9.21 -10.43 6.77
CA GLY A 227 -8.23 -10.97 5.82
C GLY A 227 -6.98 -10.12 5.72
N MET A 228 -6.39 -10.03 4.54
CA MET A 228 -5.21 -9.21 4.28
C MET A 228 -5.53 -8.09 3.30
N VAL A 229 -4.87 -6.95 3.47
CA VAL A 229 -4.94 -5.80 2.57
C VAL A 229 -3.54 -5.45 2.07
N ALA A 230 -3.41 -5.23 0.78
CA ALA A 230 -2.24 -4.60 0.17
C ALA A 230 -2.36 -3.09 0.30
N VAL A 231 -1.30 -2.43 0.77
CA VAL A 231 -1.25 -0.98 0.95
C VAL A 231 -0.03 -0.38 0.24
N ALA A 232 -0.19 0.81 -0.30
CA ALA A 232 0.90 1.65 -0.79
C ALA A 232 0.65 3.08 -0.36
N ILE A 233 1.65 3.71 0.25
CA ILE A 233 1.59 5.08 0.75
C ILE A 233 2.79 5.88 0.26
N ALA A 234 2.58 7.18 0.03
CA ALA A 234 3.66 8.09 -0.35
C ALA A 234 3.39 9.49 0.18
N ALA A 235 4.47 10.22 0.48
CA ALA A 235 4.44 11.62 0.87
C ALA A 235 5.61 12.39 0.24
N GLN A 236 5.31 13.59 -0.25
CA GLN A 236 6.28 14.62 -0.59
C GLN A 236 6.10 15.76 0.41
N PRO A 237 6.95 15.84 1.46
CA PRO A 237 6.83 16.88 2.47
C PRO A 237 7.12 18.26 1.90
N ASP A 238 6.43 19.28 2.39
CA ASP A 238 6.60 20.68 1.95
C ASP A 238 8.02 21.19 2.24
N SER A 239 8.60 20.74 3.37
CA SER A 239 10.00 21.00 3.72
C SER A 239 10.99 20.37 2.73
N GLY A 240 10.59 19.32 2.05
CA GLY A 240 11.45 18.52 1.18
C GLY A 240 12.42 17.60 1.93
N THR A 241 12.31 17.42 3.26
CA THR A 241 13.22 16.58 4.03
C THR A 241 12.76 15.12 4.11
N TYR A 242 13.71 14.21 4.23
CA TYR A 242 13.42 12.78 4.43
C TYR A 242 12.71 12.54 5.79
N GLU A 243 13.14 13.24 6.83
CA GLU A 243 12.62 13.05 8.19
C GLU A 243 11.14 13.44 8.29
N ASP A 244 10.75 14.58 7.69
CA ASP A 244 9.36 15.00 7.68
C ASP A 244 8.49 14.04 6.85
N GLY A 245 9.00 13.55 5.72
CA GLY A 245 8.29 12.53 4.93
C GLY A 245 8.06 11.23 5.70
N LYS A 246 8.99 10.80 6.56
CA LYS A 246 8.77 9.65 7.47
C LYS A 246 7.71 9.97 8.52
N ALA A 247 7.71 11.17 9.07
CA ALA A 247 6.71 11.60 10.03
C ALA A 247 5.31 11.61 9.40
N ASP A 248 5.16 12.22 8.22
CA ASP A 248 3.89 12.23 7.48
C ASP A 248 3.38 10.81 7.21
N LEU A 249 4.23 9.88 6.74
CA LEU A 249 3.83 8.50 6.51
C LEU A 249 3.51 7.74 7.80
N THR A 250 4.07 8.15 8.94
CA THR A 250 3.72 7.59 10.25
C THR A 250 2.32 8.03 10.68
N GLU A 251 1.94 9.28 10.41
CA GLU A 251 0.56 9.75 10.61
C GLU A 251 -0.44 8.97 9.72
N VAL A 252 -0.10 8.77 8.43
CA VAL A 252 -0.92 7.95 7.52
C VAL A 252 -1.05 6.51 8.04
N ALA A 253 0.02 5.91 8.54
CA ALA A 253 -0.01 4.55 9.10
C ALA A 253 -0.82 4.48 10.40
N THR A 254 -0.77 5.51 11.24
CA THR A 254 -1.62 5.62 12.43
C THR A 254 -3.09 5.67 12.05
N TRP A 255 -3.43 6.46 11.04
CA TRP A 255 -4.78 6.49 10.47
C TRP A 255 -5.21 5.11 9.95
N LEU A 256 -4.36 4.43 9.17
CA LEU A 256 -4.63 3.06 8.69
C LEU A 256 -4.96 2.11 9.85
N THR A 257 -4.20 2.18 10.96
CA THR A 257 -4.40 1.31 12.13
C THR A 257 -5.80 1.49 12.73
N THR A 258 -6.32 2.71 12.76
CA THR A 258 -7.67 2.99 13.29
C THR A 258 -8.80 2.61 12.33
N HIS A 259 -8.48 2.34 11.05
CA HIS A 259 -9.47 2.04 10.01
C HIS A 259 -9.36 0.61 9.44
N LEU A 260 -8.51 -0.27 10.00
CA LEU A 260 -8.25 -1.61 9.47
C LEU A 260 -9.52 -2.43 9.20
N SER A 261 -10.56 -2.29 10.04
CA SER A 261 -11.83 -3.02 9.88
C SER A 261 -12.69 -2.50 8.72
N ALA A 262 -12.43 -1.29 8.24
CA ALA A 262 -13.18 -0.66 7.14
C ALA A 262 -12.45 -0.79 5.78
N LEU A 263 -11.18 -1.26 5.79
CA LEU A 263 -10.42 -1.45 4.55
C LEU A 263 -10.90 -2.68 3.78
N PRO A 264 -10.85 -2.65 2.43
CA PRO A 264 -11.08 -3.83 1.62
C PRO A 264 -10.00 -4.88 1.93
N ALA A 265 -10.39 -6.07 2.34
CA ALA A 265 -9.48 -7.15 2.69
C ALA A 265 -9.97 -8.50 2.16
N GLY A 266 -9.05 -9.43 1.93
CA GLY A 266 -9.40 -10.76 1.45
C GLY A 266 -8.31 -11.80 1.76
N PRO A 267 -8.61 -13.10 1.59
CA PRO A 267 -7.65 -14.19 1.68
C PRO A 267 -6.98 -14.45 0.32
N CYS A 268 -5.81 -15.11 0.34
CA CYS A 268 -5.33 -15.79 -0.87
C CYS A 268 -6.29 -16.93 -1.23
N ARG A 269 -6.64 -17.03 -2.49
CA ARG A 269 -7.49 -18.10 -3.07
C ARG A 269 -6.66 -19.12 -3.83
#